data_5489ee8807b76706e8253d56f3e7c2e1
#
_entry.id   5489ee8807b76706e8253d56f3e7c2e1
#
_cell.length_a   1.000
_cell.length_b   1.000
_cell.length_c   1.000
_cell.angle_alpha   90.00
_cell.angle_beta   90.00
_cell.angle_gamma   90.00
#
_symmetry.space_group_name_H-M   'P 1'
#
loop_
_entity.id
_entity.type
_entity.pdbx_description
1 polymer ?
#
loop_
_entity_poly.entity_id
_entity_poly.type
_entity_poly.pdbx_seq_one_letter_code
_entity_poly.pdbx_strand_id
1 'polypeptide(L)'
;MRKLLTLLLLLPVCVAASAQFRAGYRSLDDSEAVAAMKEHVSYLTSAALEGRKAGSEGEADAAAYVAEKFASYGLEVLSGPDGELFGMKQEGGDTLTSRNVIAYIPGYDRTLKDRYIVISARLDNLGSMTVNVDGGQREKIYYGANGNASGLAVLMELGRMLSAHSVLLKRSVILAAFGSSQESGAGAWYFLNRSFQAADRIDAMIELDMLGTESGGFYAFTASNPDLNKLVEAVNATLQPIRPELVTLEPVASDRRIFYDKEIPAVLFTTGMYPEYNSDRDTPSILEYDGMERELEYLYNFSLALVNGGKPEFRKDEEGRSRRLLEPDVISFYDCDVRPTFFRSSDPAEFLKRWVYVYLRYPQSAVDEGVQGRVLVDFVIDEKG
;
A
#
# COMPACT_ATOMS: atom_id res chain seq x y z
N MET A 1 -68.45 0.69 -7.55
CA MET A 1 -67.46 -0.40 -7.36
C MET A 1 -66.26 -0.30 -8.29
N ARG A 2 -66.38 0.04 -9.60
CA ARG A 2 -65.24 0.17 -10.54
C ARG A 2 -64.20 1.25 -10.14
N LYS A 3 -64.62 2.39 -9.58
CA LYS A 3 -63.73 3.51 -9.19
C LYS A 3 -62.95 3.19 -7.90
N LEU A 4 -63.44 2.35 -7.01
CA LEU A 4 -62.73 1.93 -5.80
C LEU A 4 -61.62 0.92 -6.10
N LEU A 5 -61.85 0.06 -7.13
CA LEU A 5 -60.83 -0.93 -7.57
C LEU A 5 -59.65 -0.27 -8.22
N THR A 6 -59.85 0.84 -8.95
CA THR A 6 -58.76 1.61 -9.60
C THR A 6 -57.89 2.35 -8.60
N LEU A 7 -58.49 2.83 -7.45
CA LEU A 7 -57.77 3.46 -6.40
C LEU A 7 -56.91 2.47 -5.61
N LEU A 8 -57.40 1.23 -5.39
CA LEU A 8 -56.65 0.18 -4.70
C LEU A 8 -55.50 -0.39 -5.50
N LEU A 9 -55.57 -0.34 -6.86
CA LEU A 9 -54.46 -0.77 -7.74
C LEU A 9 -53.36 0.28 -7.87
N LEU A 10 -53.66 1.57 -7.69
CA LEU A 10 -52.64 2.65 -7.74
C LEU A 10 -51.82 2.78 -6.44
N LEU A 11 -52.37 2.42 -5.30
CA LEU A 11 -51.66 2.44 -4.01
C LEU A 11 -50.42 1.55 -3.96
N PRO A 12 -50.43 0.28 -4.41
CA PRO A 12 -49.24 -0.55 -4.41
C PRO A 12 -48.19 -0.10 -5.43
N VAL A 13 -48.60 0.53 -6.56
CA VAL A 13 -47.67 1.07 -7.54
C VAL A 13 -46.93 2.29 -6.97
N CYS A 14 -47.59 3.18 -6.24
CA CYS A 14 -46.92 4.32 -5.61
C CYS A 14 -45.98 3.88 -4.47
N VAL A 15 -46.32 2.81 -3.70
CA VAL A 15 -45.45 2.28 -2.65
C VAL A 15 -44.25 1.56 -3.28
N ALA A 16 -44.42 0.81 -4.38
CA ALA A 16 -43.35 0.17 -5.11
C ALA A 16 -42.41 1.19 -5.77
N ALA A 17 -42.95 2.28 -6.35
CA ALA A 17 -42.17 3.36 -6.93
C ALA A 17 -41.36 4.12 -5.84
N SER A 18 -41.94 4.38 -4.68
CA SER A 18 -41.20 5.01 -3.58
C SER A 18 -40.17 4.09 -2.94
N ALA A 19 -40.39 2.77 -2.93
CA ALA A 19 -39.38 1.80 -2.48
C ALA A 19 -38.22 1.69 -3.46
N GLN A 20 -38.49 1.69 -4.77
CA GLN A 20 -37.43 1.75 -5.80
C GLN A 20 -36.64 3.07 -5.78
N PHE A 21 -37.33 4.19 -5.52
CA PHE A 21 -36.66 5.50 -5.38
C PHE A 21 -35.76 5.56 -4.13
N ARG A 22 -36.18 4.97 -3.03
CA ARG A 22 -35.35 4.86 -1.81
C ARG A 22 -34.18 3.89 -2.01
N ALA A 23 -34.34 2.80 -2.73
CA ALA A 23 -33.27 1.89 -3.05
C ALA A 23 -32.24 2.54 -3.99
N GLY A 24 -32.69 3.33 -4.99
CA GLY A 24 -31.80 4.10 -5.86
C GLY A 24 -31.07 5.26 -5.15
N TYR A 25 -31.68 5.84 -4.09
CA TYR A 25 -31.05 6.90 -3.31
C TYR A 25 -30.01 6.34 -2.32
N ARG A 26 -30.18 5.10 -1.85
CA ARG A 26 -29.17 4.41 -1.02
C ARG A 26 -27.90 4.02 -1.79
N SER A 27 -27.96 3.92 -3.12
CA SER A 27 -26.80 3.64 -3.96
C SER A 27 -25.90 4.87 -4.20
N LEU A 28 -26.27 6.02 -3.64
CA LEU A 28 -25.44 7.25 -3.67
C LEU A 28 -24.67 7.46 -2.35
N ASP A 29 -24.96 6.66 -1.31
CA ASP A 29 -24.18 6.69 -0.07
C ASP A 29 -22.91 5.83 -0.27
N ASP A 30 -21.84 6.19 0.40
CA ASP A 30 -20.63 5.38 0.48
C ASP A 30 -20.96 3.92 0.87
N SER A 31 -20.27 2.98 0.28
CA SER A 31 -20.33 1.59 0.75
C SER A 31 -19.75 1.49 2.17
N GLU A 32 -20.00 0.40 2.87
CA GLU A 32 -19.41 0.15 4.19
C GLU A 32 -17.88 0.19 4.12
N ALA A 33 -17.27 -0.39 3.08
CA ALA A 33 -15.83 -0.41 2.89
C ALA A 33 -15.28 1.00 2.60
N VAL A 34 -15.93 1.79 1.73
CA VAL A 34 -15.53 3.17 1.46
C VAL A 34 -15.64 4.03 2.71
N ALA A 35 -16.73 3.92 3.48
CA ALA A 35 -16.90 4.67 4.72
C ALA A 35 -15.82 4.32 5.75
N ALA A 36 -15.50 3.03 5.91
CA ALA A 36 -14.44 2.57 6.81
C ALA A 36 -13.05 3.05 6.36
N MET A 37 -12.72 2.94 5.07
CA MET A 37 -11.44 3.43 4.55
C MET A 37 -11.29 4.95 4.73
N LYS A 38 -12.37 5.73 4.55
CA LYS A 38 -12.36 7.18 4.85
C LYS A 38 -12.07 7.45 6.31
N GLU A 39 -12.69 6.70 7.24
CA GLU A 39 -12.43 6.79 8.68
C GLU A 39 -10.96 6.47 8.98
N HIS A 40 -10.43 5.36 8.47
CA HIS A 40 -9.05 4.94 8.68
C HIS A 40 -8.05 5.99 8.18
N VAL A 41 -8.21 6.44 6.95
CA VAL A 41 -7.33 7.47 6.38
C VAL A 41 -7.44 8.77 7.17
N SER A 42 -8.65 9.22 7.53
CA SER A 42 -8.84 10.43 8.30
C SER A 42 -8.11 10.40 9.65
N TYR A 43 -8.17 9.28 10.36
CA TYR A 43 -7.43 9.10 11.60
C TYR A 43 -5.91 9.09 11.37
N LEU A 44 -5.44 8.21 10.45
CA LEU A 44 -4.02 8.01 10.19
C LEU A 44 -3.31 9.25 9.63
N THR A 45 -4.05 10.17 9.01
CA THR A 45 -3.53 11.44 8.49
C THR A 45 -3.88 12.63 9.35
N SER A 46 -4.40 12.41 10.56
CA SER A 46 -4.69 13.51 11.46
C SER A 46 -3.42 14.25 11.89
N ALA A 47 -3.54 15.54 12.13
CA ALA A 47 -2.40 16.34 12.60
C ALA A 47 -1.85 15.86 13.96
N ALA A 48 -2.69 15.18 14.76
CA ALA A 48 -2.27 14.63 16.06
C ALA A 48 -1.20 13.53 15.90
N LEU A 49 -1.18 12.81 14.78
CA LEU A 49 -0.17 11.78 14.51
C LEU A 49 1.13 12.35 13.91
N GLU A 50 1.22 13.66 13.71
CA GLU A 50 2.43 14.37 13.25
C GLU A 50 3.15 13.70 12.08
N GLY A 51 2.39 13.04 11.18
CA GLY A 51 2.91 12.32 10.01
C GLY A 51 3.59 11.00 10.33
N ARG A 52 3.35 10.38 11.48
CA ARG A 52 3.71 8.99 11.84
C ARG A 52 5.20 8.64 11.65
N LYS A 53 6.10 9.52 12.02
CA LYS A 53 7.53 9.23 11.89
C LYS A 53 7.92 8.01 12.74
N ALA A 54 8.75 7.14 12.20
CA ALA A 54 9.28 6.00 12.94
C ALA A 54 9.85 6.43 14.31
N GLY A 55 9.42 5.78 15.39
CA GLY A 55 9.81 6.06 16.78
C GLY A 55 9.11 7.24 17.42
N SER A 56 8.17 7.91 16.75
CA SER A 56 7.37 9.00 17.34
C SER A 56 6.14 8.50 18.09
N GLU A 57 5.52 9.38 18.88
CA GLU A 57 4.22 9.12 19.50
C GLU A 57 3.15 8.92 18.41
N GLY A 58 3.21 9.65 17.29
CA GLY A 58 2.29 9.49 16.18
C GLY A 58 2.36 8.12 15.52
N GLU A 59 3.55 7.48 15.42
CA GLU A 59 3.66 6.08 15.02
C GLU A 59 3.04 5.15 16.08
N ALA A 60 3.25 5.45 17.38
CA ALA A 60 2.68 4.66 18.47
C ALA A 60 1.16 4.66 18.45
N ASP A 61 0.55 5.82 18.29
CA ASP A 61 -0.90 5.99 18.22
C ASP A 61 -1.48 5.34 16.96
N ALA A 62 -0.78 5.45 15.82
CA ALA A 62 -1.17 4.75 14.60
C ALA A 62 -1.14 3.23 14.77
N ALA A 63 -0.10 2.70 15.43
CA ALA A 63 0.00 1.27 15.71
C ALA A 63 -1.11 0.78 16.65
N ALA A 64 -1.39 1.53 17.72
CA ALA A 64 -2.48 1.21 18.65
C ALA A 64 -3.84 1.20 17.93
N TYR A 65 -4.07 2.16 17.06
CA TYR A 65 -5.30 2.22 16.23
C TYR A 65 -5.43 1.00 15.32
N VAL A 66 -4.38 0.64 14.58
CA VAL A 66 -4.39 -0.52 13.69
C VAL A 66 -4.60 -1.81 14.47
N ALA A 67 -3.94 -1.97 15.64
CA ALA A 67 -4.11 -3.13 16.51
C ALA A 67 -5.55 -3.24 17.04
N GLU A 68 -6.17 -2.12 17.48
CA GLU A 68 -7.56 -2.06 17.91
C GLU A 68 -8.53 -2.47 16.79
N LYS A 69 -8.32 -1.95 15.57
CA LYS A 69 -9.17 -2.30 14.42
C LYS A 69 -9.04 -3.79 14.08
N PHE A 70 -7.85 -4.35 14.03
CA PHE A 70 -7.67 -5.79 13.83
C PHE A 70 -8.37 -6.62 14.89
N ALA A 71 -8.23 -6.26 16.17
CA ALA A 71 -8.91 -6.95 17.25
C ALA A 71 -10.44 -6.84 17.13
N SER A 72 -10.97 -5.66 16.77
CA SER A 72 -12.42 -5.43 16.57
C SER A 72 -12.99 -6.24 15.41
N TYR A 73 -12.18 -6.56 14.42
CA TYR A 73 -12.54 -7.42 13.28
C TYR A 73 -12.38 -8.92 13.58
N GLY A 74 -12.04 -9.27 14.81
CA GLY A 74 -11.91 -10.65 15.27
C GLY A 74 -10.61 -11.34 14.89
N LEU A 75 -9.56 -10.57 14.54
CA LEU A 75 -8.22 -11.10 14.31
C LEU A 75 -7.49 -11.27 15.66
N GLU A 76 -6.61 -12.26 15.73
CA GLU A 76 -5.68 -12.41 16.86
C GLU A 76 -4.48 -11.46 16.67
N VAL A 77 -4.35 -10.45 17.54
CA VAL A 77 -3.25 -9.49 17.50
C VAL A 77 -2.05 -10.06 18.24
N LEU A 78 -1.06 -10.55 17.50
CA LEU A 78 0.12 -11.22 18.06
C LEU A 78 1.12 -10.23 18.68
N SER A 79 1.19 -9.02 18.16
CA SER A 79 2.10 -7.95 18.64
C SER A 79 1.65 -7.28 19.94
N GLY A 80 0.47 -7.63 20.45
CA GLY A 80 -0.17 -6.88 21.53
C GLY A 80 -0.73 -5.51 21.10
N PRO A 81 -1.36 -4.77 22.03
CA PRO A 81 -2.05 -3.53 21.71
C PRO A 81 -1.12 -2.37 21.31
N ASP A 82 0.12 -2.36 21.82
CA ASP A 82 1.11 -1.30 21.58
C ASP A 82 2.05 -1.60 20.41
N GLY A 83 1.81 -2.73 19.71
CA GLY A 83 2.70 -3.23 18.69
C GLY A 83 3.95 -3.94 19.25
N GLU A 84 4.66 -4.63 18.36
CA GLU A 84 5.91 -5.31 18.64
C GLU A 84 7.09 -4.34 18.49
N LEU A 85 7.73 -3.99 19.62
CA LEU A 85 8.81 -3.00 19.68
C LEU A 85 10.14 -3.58 19.18
N PHE A 86 10.88 -2.80 18.40
CA PHE A 86 12.25 -3.11 18.01
C PHE A 86 13.12 -1.87 17.97
N GLY A 87 14.42 -2.04 18.32
CA GLY A 87 15.39 -0.96 18.35
C GLY A 87 16.25 -0.91 17.09
N MET A 88 16.51 0.30 16.61
CA MET A 88 17.42 0.58 15.49
C MET A 88 18.52 1.52 15.94
N LYS A 89 19.76 1.17 15.62
CA LYS A 89 20.90 2.08 15.87
C LYS A 89 20.89 3.23 14.86
N GLN A 90 20.99 4.44 15.37
CA GLN A 90 21.17 5.65 14.56
C GLN A 90 22.66 5.94 14.34
N GLU A 91 23.00 6.70 13.33
CA GLU A 91 24.40 7.10 13.04
C GLU A 91 25.05 7.84 14.23
N GLY A 92 24.28 8.56 15.04
CA GLY A 92 24.72 9.24 16.28
C GLY A 92 24.98 8.33 17.48
N GLY A 93 24.72 7.01 17.37
CA GLY A 93 24.87 6.04 18.46
C GLY A 93 23.63 5.85 19.32
N ASP A 94 22.61 6.70 19.17
CA ASP A 94 21.33 6.57 19.84
C ASP A 94 20.50 5.40 19.24
N THR A 95 19.55 4.89 20.02
CA THR A 95 18.64 3.83 19.55
C THR A 95 17.25 4.42 19.33
N LEU A 96 16.78 4.38 18.10
CA LEU A 96 15.38 4.65 17.78
C LEU A 96 14.56 3.39 18.00
N THR A 97 13.41 3.51 18.69
CA THR A 97 12.49 2.39 18.89
C THR A 97 11.26 2.57 18.01
N SER A 98 11.06 1.68 17.05
CA SER A 98 9.88 1.60 16.20
C SER A 98 9.10 0.33 16.53
N ARG A 99 8.01 0.05 15.80
CA ARG A 99 7.10 -1.05 16.10
C ARG A 99 6.41 -1.63 14.89
N ASN A 100 6.07 -2.92 14.95
CA ASN A 100 5.21 -3.59 14.00
C ASN A 100 3.85 -3.89 14.63
N VAL A 101 2.78 -3.89 13.83
CA VAL A 101 1.50 -4.46 14.25
C VAL A 101 1.28 -5.74 13.45
N ILE A 102 1.18 -6.86 14.17
CA ILE A 102 1.05 -8.19 13.57
C ILE A 102 -0.26 -8.81 14.04
N ALA A 103 -1.10 -9.19 13.08
CA ALA A 103 -2.34 -9.90 13.34
C ALA A 103 -2.41 -11.21 12.55
N TYR A 104 -3.25 -12.12 13.01
CA TYR A 104 -3.29 -13.49 12.53
C TYR A 104 -4.73 -13.97 12.31
N ILE A 105 -4.95 -14.68 11.21
CA ILE A 105 -6.18 -15.38 10.87
C ILE A 105 -5.82 -16.84 10.62
N PRO A 106 -6.36 -17.80 11.41
CA PRO A 106 -6.03 -19.22 11.25
C PRO A 106 -6.65 -19.81 10.00
N GLY A 107 -5.87 -20.61 9.28
CA GLY A 107 -6.36 -21.46 8.21
C GLY A 107 -7.05 -22.73 8.75
N TYR A 108 -7.94 -23.32 7.95
CA TYR A 108 -8.69 -24.51 8.36
C TYR A 108 -8.08 -25.84 7.87
N ASP A 109 -7.24 -25.83 6.85
CA ASP A 109 -6.73 -27.06 6.25
C ASP A 109 -5.69 -27.73 7.16
N ARG A 110 -5.83 -29.03 7.37
CA ARG A 110 -4.96 -29.77 8.31
C ARG A 110 -3.50 -29.80 7.90
N THR A 111 -3.20 -29.65 6.61
CA THR A 111 -1.84 -29.73 6.07
C THR A 111 -1.27 -28.34 5.78
N LEU A 112 -2.11 -27.33 5.54
CA LEU A 112 -1.70 -26.01 5.11
C LEU A 112 -1.90 -24.91 6.18
N LYS A 113 -2.62 -25.16 7.27
CA LYS A 113 -2.86 -24.17 8.34
C LYS A 113 -1.59 -23.66 9.00
N ASP A 114 -0.50 -24.45 8.98
CA ASP A 114 0.80 -24.07 9.51
C ASP A 114 1.73 -23.48 8.43
N ARG A 115 1.17 -23.14 7.26
CA ARG A 115 1.80 -22.37 6.18
C ARG A 115 1.16 -20.98 6.14
N TYR A 116 1.94 -19.96 5.83
CA TYR A 116 1.52 -18.57 5.99
C TYR A 116 1.57 -17.79 4.68
N ILE A 117 0.58 -16.95 4.47
CA ILE A 117 0.64 -15.85 3.53
C ILE A 117 0.73 -14.56 4.36
N VAL A 118 1.74 -13.74 4.11
CA VAL A 118 1.87 -12.42 4.75
C VAL A 118 1.26 -11.37 3.82
N ILE A 119 0.40 -10.51 4.36
CA ILE A 119 -0.12 -9.32 3.67
C ILE A 119 0.31 -8.13 4.49
N SER A 120 0.99 -7.17 3.90
CA SER A 120 1.57 -6.07 4.65
C SER A 120 1.33 -4.71 4.01
N ALA A 121 1.44 -3.69 4.84
CA ALA A 121 1.50 -2.29 4.46
C ALA A 121 2.43 -1.53 5.41
N ARG A 122 3.01 -0.45 4.94
CA ARG A 122 3.89 0.42 5.71
C ARG A 122 3.10 1.23 6.73
N LEU A 123 3.55 1.21 8.01
CA LEU A 123 2.92 1.93 9.12
C LEU A 123 3.38 3.39 9.20
N ASP A 124 4.69 3.59 9.13
CA ASP A 124 5.33 4.89 9.31
C ASP A 124 5.33 5.74 8.04
N ASN A 125 5.67 7.01 8.22
CA ASN A 125 5.91 7.96 7.15
C ASN A 125 6.97 8.99 7.59
N LEU A 126 7.09 10.12 6.87
CA LEU A 126 8.17 11.10 7.05
C LEU A 126 8.07 11.95 8.33
N GLY A 127 6.89 12.01 8.96
CA GLY A 127 6.71 12.83 10.16
C GLY A 127 6.47 14.30 9.87
N SER A 128 6.95 15.16 10.77
CA SER A 128 6.93 16.60 10.62
C SER A 128 8.33 17.21 10.62
N MET A 129 8.47 18.38 10.05
CA MET A 129 9.71 19.16 10.10
C MET A 129 9.42 20.65 10.23
N THR A 130 10.30 21.35 10.95
CA THR A 130 10.25 22.80 11.04
C THR A 130 10.94 23.44 9.84
N VAL A 131 10.23 24.27 9.09
CA VAL A 131 10.75 25.00 7.95
C VAL A 131 10.75 26.50 8.25
N ASN A 132 11.78 27.22 7.82
CA ASN A 132 11.84 28.67 7.92
C ASN A 132 11.17 29.30 6.68
N VAL A 133 10.09 30.03 6.89
CA VAL A 133 9.32 30.73 5.83
C VAL A 133 9.19 32.19 6.23
N ASP A 134 9.61 33.11 5.38
CA ASP A 134 9.45 34.58 5.53
C ASP A 134 9.92 35.10 6.91
N GLY A 135 11.01 34.55 7.45
CA GLY A 135 11.59 34.97 8.74
C GLY A 135 10.89 34.43 9.98
N GLY A 136 9.91 33.54 9.81
CA GLY A 136 9.26 32.77 10.88
C GLY A 136 9.52 31.27 10.76
N GLN A 137 9.25 30.53 11.82
CA GLN A 137 9.27 29.05 11.80
C GLN A 137 7.84 28.55 11.59
N ARG A 138 7.69 27.59 10.66
CA ARG A 138 6.43 26.90 10.42
C ARG A 138 6.69 25.38 10.48
N GLU A 139 5.82 24.68 11.18
CA GLU A 139 5.80 23.22 11.14
C GLU A 139 5.14 22.76 9.84
N LYS A 140 5.77 21.80 9.17
CA LYS A 140 5.30 21.15 7.96
C LYS A 140 5.10 19.67 8.27
N ILE A 141 3.85 19.21 8.20
CA ILE A 141 3.48 17.82 8.44
C ILE A 141 3.36 17.10 7.11
N TYR A 142 4.00 15.94 7.01
CA TYR A 142 3.87 15.01 5.89
C TYR A 142 2.79 13.99 6.25
N TYR A 143 1.57 14.23 5.82
CA TYR A 143 0.41 13.43 6.22
C TYR A 143 0.47 12.00 5.70
N GLY A 144 1.05 11.76 4.52
CA GLY A 144 1.20 10.44 3.92
C GLY A 144 -0.14 9.74 3.70
N ALA A 145 -1.08 10.43 3.05
CA ALA A 145 -2.40 9.87 2.80
C ALA A 145 -2.33 8.72 1.80
N ASN A 146 -1.72 8.93 0.64
CA ASN A 146 -1.45 7.83 -0.28
C ASN A 146 -0.17 7.06 0.08
N GLY A 147 0.78 7.72 0.73
CA GLY A 147 2.05 7.08 1.10
C GLY A 147 2.30 6.94 2.60
N ASN A 148 1.61 6.05 3.39
CA ASN A 148 0.85 4.88 2.95
C ASN A 148 -0.43 4.66 3.80
N ALA A 149 -1.15 5.71 4.21
CA ALA A 149 -2.40 5.50 4.94
C ALA A 149 -3.46 4.79 4.06
N SER A 150 -3.41 4.96 2.73
CA SER A 150 -4.26 4.23 1.78
C SER A 150 -4.03 2.72 1.86
N GLY A 151 -2.77 2.27 1.78
CA GLY A 151 -2.43 0.85 1.90
C GLY A 151 -2.79 0.27 3.26
N LEU A 152 -2.61 1.03 4.37
CA LEU A 152 -3.05 0.61 5.70
C LEU A 152 -4.57 0.47 5.79
N ALA A 153 -5.34 1.40 5.21
CA ALA A 153 -6.80 1.33 5.19
C ALA A 153 -7.29 0.10 4.42
N VAL A 154 -6.69 -0.17 3.24
CA VAL A 154 -6.98 -1.38 2.47
C VAL A 154 -6.56 -2.64 3.24
N LEU A 155 -5.41 -2.65 3.91
CA LEU A 155 -4.96 -3.78 4.74
C LEU A 155 -5.95 -4.10 5.86
N MET A 156 -6.46 -3.08 6.56
CA MET A 156 -7.44 -3.27 7.64
C MET A 156 -8.76 -3.83 7.11
N GLU A 157 -9.30 -3.27 6.03
CA GLU A 157 -10.55 -3.75 5.42
C GLU A 157 -10.40 -5.14 4.80
N LEU A 158 -9.26 -5.42 4.17
CA LEU A 158 -8.94 -6.76 3.68
C LEU A 158 -8.89 -7.78 4.84
N GLY A 159 -8.30 -7.38 5.96
CA GLY A 159 -8.30 -8.16 7.20
C GLY A 159 -9.71 -8.46 7.72
N ARG A 160 -10.58 -7.44 7.73
CA ARG A 160 -12.01 -7.60 8.10
C ARG A 160 -12.71 -8.61 7.20
N MET A 161 -12.54 -8.48 5.88
CA MET A 161 -13.17 -9.39 4.90
C MET A 161 -12.65 -10.83 5.03
N LEU A 162 -11.32 -11.01 5.15
CA LEU A 162 -10.72 -12.33 5.30
C LEU A 162 -11.10 -12.98 6.63
N SER A 163 -11.17 -12.22 7.73
CA SER A 163 -11.61 -12.72 9.04
C SER A 163 -13.06 -13.19 9.00
N ALA A 164 -13.96 -12.39 8.42
CA ALA A 164 -15.38 -12.76 8.27
C ALA A 164 -15.56 -14.05 7.43
N HIS A 165 -14.64 -14.35 6.53
CA HIS A 165 -14.65 -15.52 5.66
C HIS A 165 -13.53 -16.52 5.97
N SER A 166 -13.03 -16.56 7.20
CA SER A 166 -11.89 -17.39 7.62
C SER A 166 -12.06 -18.88 7.31
N VAL A 167 -13.30 -19.37 7.27
CA VAL A 167 -13.63 -20.75 6.86
C VAL A 167 -13.25 -21.07 5.41
N LEU A 168 -12.91 -20.07 4.59
CA LEU A 168 -12.45 -20.26 3.22
C LEU A 168 -10.93 -20.33 3.10
N LEU A 169 -10.17 -20.09 4.18
CA LEU A 169 -8.72 -19.96 4.15
C LEU A 169 -8.03 -21.29 4.44
N LYS A 170 -7.42 -21.94 3.47
CA LYS A 170 -6.64 -23.16 3.72
C LYS A 170 -5.36 -22.87 4.51
N ARG A 171 -4.57 -21.86 4.07
CA ARG A 171 -3.40 -21.37 4.80
C ARG A 171 -3.81 -20.32 5.80
N SER A 172 -2.99 -20.14 6.81
CA SER A 172 -3.12 -19.02 7.72
C SER A 172 -2.65 -17.73 7.05
N VAL A 173 -3.25 -16.60 7.46
CA VAL A 173 -2.88 -15.27 6.97
C VAL A 173 -2.30 -14.47 8.12
N ILE A 174 -1.18 -13.80 7.86
CA ILE A 174 -0.60 -12.80 8.74
C ILE A 174 -0.81 -11.45 8.08
N LEU A 175 -1.42 -10.52 8.82
CA LEU A 175 -1.53 -9.12 8.44
C LEU A 175 -0.48 -8.34 9.21
N ALA A 176 0.34 -7.57 8.52
CA ALA A 176 1.46 -6.87 9.12
C ALA A 176 1.47 -5.39 8.71
N ALA A 177 1.40 -4.48 9.68
CA ALA A 177 1.75 -3.09 9.49
C ALA A 177 3.19 -2.90 9.97
N PHE A 178 4.14 -2.74 9.05
CA PHE A 178 5.56 -2.65 9.37
C PHE A 178 5.97 -1.20 9.65
N GLY A 179 6.64 -0.98 10.78
CA GLY A 179 7.25 0.30 11.13
C GLY A 179 8.66 0.44 10.57
N SER A 180 9.14 1.69 10.51
CA SER A 180 10.43 2.02 9.92
C SER A 180 10.66 1.48 8.50
N SER A 181 9.58 1.43 7.74
CA SER A 181 9.59 1.00 6.34
C SER A 181 10.02 2.15 5.42
N GLN A 182 9.63 3.39 5.74
CA GLN A 182 9.91 4.56 4.90
C GLN A 182 11.41 4.79 4.67
N GLU A 183 12.25 4.49 5.66
CA GLU A 183 13.69 4.76 5.60
C GLU A 183 14.53 3.50 5.38
N SER A 184 14.12 2.34 5.91
CA SER A 184 15.04 1.21 6.02
C SER A 184 14.46 -0.19 5.87
N GLY A 185 13.13 -0.37 5.93
CA GLY A 185 12.51 -1.69 5.99
C GLY A 185 12.85 -2.49 7.26
N ALA A 186 13.25 -1.79 8.34
CA ALA A 186 13.72 -2.46 9.56
C ALA A 186 12.65 -3.30 10.24
N GLY A 187 11.37 -2.89 10.15
CA GLY A 187 10.25 -3.64 10.71
C GLY A 187 10.08 -5.00 10.04
N ALA A 188 10.05 -5.05 8.73
CA ALA A 188 9.98 -6.30 7.97
C ALA A 188 11.21 -7.18 8.22
N TRP A 189 12.41 -6.57 8.27
CA TRP A 189 13.62 -7.28 8.60
C TRP A 189 13.57 -7.91 10.00
N TYR A 190 13.11 -7.13 11.00
CA TYR A 190 12.97 -7.60 12.38
C TYR A 190 11.97 -8.75 12.47
N PHE A 191 10.81 -8.61 11.82
CA PHE A 191 9.80 -9.66 11.73
C PHE A 191 10.40 -10.96 11.22
N LEU A 192 11.06 -10.96 10.05
CA LEU A 192 11.58 -12.16 9.42
C LEU A 192 12.81 -12.78 10.14
N ASN A 193 13.62 -11.97 10.83
CA ASN A 193 14.88 -12.46 11.36
C ASN A 193 14.90 -12.63 12.88
N ARG A 194 13.93 -12.05 13.59
CA ARG A 194 13.93 -12.01 15.06
C ARG A 194 12.63 -12.45 15.69
N SER A 195 11.49 -11.95 15.22
CA SER A 195 10.24 -12.17 15.93
C SER A 195 9.45 -13.37 15.42
N PHE A 196 9.30 -13.53 14.11
CA PHE A 196 8.53 -14.62 13.55
C PHE A 196 9.39 -15.87 13.31
N GLN A 197 9.36 -16.79 14.26
CA GLN A 197 10.23 -17.96 14.25
C GLN A 197 9.90 -18.99 13.15
N ALA A 198 8.73 -18.88 12.50
CA ALA A 198 8.30 -19.76 11.43
C ALA A 198 8.45 -19.12 10.03
N ALA A 199 9.44 -18.25 9.83
CA ALA A 199 9.68 -17.56 8.56
C ALA A 199 9.87 -18.54 7.38
N ASP A 200 10.42 -19.71 7.60
CA ASP A 200 10.56 -20.81 6.63
C ASP A 200 9.21 -21.40 6.18
N ARG A 201 8.14 -21.10 6.90
CA ARG A 201 6.77 -21.51 6.58
C ARG A 201 5.97 -20.44 5.86
N ILE A 202 6.53 -19.28 5.57
CA ILE A 202 5.90 -18.27 4.74
C ILE A 202 6.00 -18.74 3.28
N ASP A 203 4.85 -18.93 2.64
CA ASP A 203 4.77 -19.39 1.25
C ASP A 203 4.82 -18.25 0.25
N ALA A 204 4.28 -17.10 0.61
CA ALA A 204 4.34 -15.88 -0.21
C ALA A 204 3.98 -14.63 0.64
N MET A 205 4.27 -13.45 0.07
CA MET A 205 3.98 -12.15 0.66
C MET A 205 3.27 -11.26 -0.36
N ILE A 206 2.30 -10.48 0.12
CA ILE A 206 1.62 -9.40 -0.60
C ILE A 206 1.96 -8.09 0.10
N GLU A 207 2.52 -7.14 -0.63
CA GLU A 207 2.75 -5.77 -0.17
C GLU A 207 1.71 -4.83 -0.75
N LEU A 208 1.15 -3.96 0.08
CA LEU A 208 0.16 -2.94 -0.27
C LEU A 208 0.76 -1.56 -0.05
N ASP A 209 1.10 -0.86 -1.12
CA ASP A 209 1.71 0.46 -1.00
C ASP A 209 1.12 1.43 -2.03
N MET A 210 0.65 2.59 -1.56
CA MET A 210 0.09 3.67 -2.38
C MET A 210 -1.08 3.21 -3.25
N LEU A 211 -2.20 2.86 -2.62
CA LEU A 211 -3.42 2.35 -3.26
C LEU A 211 -4.54 3.41 -3.33
N GLY A 212 -4.21 4.69 -3.42
CA GLY A 212 -5.23 5.75 -3.30
C GLY A 212 -5.39 6.65 -4.51
N THR A 213 -4.60 6.48 -5.59
CA THR A 213 -4.68 7.37 -6.75
C THR A 213 -4.80 6.59 -8.05
N GLU A 214 -5.85 6.82 -8.83
CA GLU A 214 -6.03 6.18 -10.15
C GLU A 214 -5.16 6.80 -11.25
N SER A 215 -4.56 7.96 -11.02
CA SER A 215 -3.80 8.71 -12.03
C SER A 215 -2.63 7.95 -12.63
N GLY A 216 -2.14 6.91 -11.96
CA GLY A 216 -1.03 6.06 -12.41
C GLY A 216 -1.48 4.72 -13.00
N GLY A 217 -2.70 4.26 -12.75
CA GLY A 217 -3.16 2.90 -13.01
C GLY A 217 -3.05 2.02 -11.77
N PHE A 218 -3.29 0.71 -11.93
CA PHE A 218 -3.12 -0.29 -10.87
C PHE A 218 -2.12 -1.35 -11.33
N TYR A 219 -1.09 -1.62 -10.55
CA TYR A 219 0.06 -2.42 -10.94
C TYR A 219 0.32 -3.57 -9.98
N ALA A 220 0.80 -4.69 -10.54
CA ALA A 220 1.35 -5.81 -9.80
C ALA A 220 2.82 -6.02 -10.21
N PHE A 221 3.73 -5.92 -9.26
CA PHE A 221 5.15 -6.19 -9.44
C PHE A 221 5.55 -7.45 -8.67
N THR A 222 5.99 -8.47 -9.38
CA THR A 222 6.29 -9.81 -8.83
C THR A 222 7.77 -10.17 -8.88
N ALA A 223 8.64 -9.23 -9.26
CA ALA A 223 10.02 -9.49 -9.63
C ALA A 223 10.14 -10.61 -10.69
N SER A 224 9.25 -10.57 -11.68
CA SER A 224 9.17 -11.56 -12.79
C SER A 224 8.95 -13.02 -12.34
N ASN A 225 8.41 -13.23 -11.13
CA ASN A 225 8.13 -14.59 -10.65
C ASN A 225 7.03 -15.24 -11.50
N PRO A 226 7.31 -16.38 -12.20
CA PRO A 226 6.36 -16.95 -13.14
C PRO A 226 5.08 -17.47 -12.50
N ASP A 227 5.15 -17.98 -11.26
CA ASP A 227 3.98 -18.55 -10.60
C ASP A 227 3.05 -17.44 -10.08
N LEU A 228 3.62 -16.33 -9.55
CA LEU A 228 2.85 -15.15 -9.18
C LEU A 228 2.26 -14.46 -10.41
N ASN A 229 3.01 -14.36 -11.52
CA ASN A 229 2.50 -13.80 -12.78
C ASN A 229 1.29 -14.61 -13.28
N LYS A 230 1.41 -15.96 -13.32
CA LYS A 230 0.27 -16.82 -13.70
C LYS A 230 -0.92 -16.65 -12.76
N LEU A 231 -0.69 -16.45 -11.47
CA LEU A 231 -1.77 -16.20 -10.51
C LEU A 231 -2.48 -14.88 -10.80
N VAL A 232 -1.73 -13.79 -11.03
CA VAL A 232 -2.30 -12.48 -11.44
C VAL A 232 -3.10 -12.64 -12.73
N GLU A 233 -2.55 -13.29 -13.75
CA GLU A 233 -3.23 -13.55 -15.03
C GLU A 233 -4.50 -14.38 -14.85
N ALA A 234 -4.45 -15.42 -14.01
CA ALA A 234 -5.62 -16.27 -13.73
C ALA A 234 -6.74 -15.50 -13.03
N VAL A 235 -6.41 -14.65 -12.05
CA VAL A 235 -7.40 -13.78 -11.39
C VAL A 235 -7.92 -12.73 -12.38
N ASN A 236 -7.06 -12.12 -13.18
CA ASN A 236 -7.44 -11.16 -14.23
C ASN A 236 -8.38 -11.76 -15.28
N ALA A 237 -8.31 -13.07 -15.51
CA ALA A 237 -9.19 -13.77 -16.44
C ALA A 237 -10.63 -13.96 -15.90
N THR A 238 -10.85 -13.76 -14.61
CA THR A 238 -12.17 -13.81 -13.97
C THR A 238 -12.87 -12.43 -14.03
N LEU A 239 -14.13 -12.37 -13.60
CA LEU A 239 -14.85 -11.11 -13.48
C LEU A 239 -14.28 -10.32 -12.30
N GLN A 240 -13.56 -9.23 -12.61
CA GLN A 240 -12.94 -8.35 -11.61
C GLN A 240 -13.35 -6.90 -11.85
N PRO A 241 -13.52 -6.09 -10.79
CA PRO A 241 -13.89 -4.67 -10.90
C PRO A 241 -12.73 -3.83 -11.46
N ILE A 242 -11.50 -4.25 -11.21
CA ILE A 242 -10.25 -3.67 -11.74
C ILE A 242 -9.26 -4.80 -11.98
N ARG A 243 -8.25 -4.57 -12.82
CA ARG A 243 -7.19 -5.53 -13.12
C ARG A 243 -5.84 -4.84 -13.06
N PRO A 244 -4.90 -5.33 -12.24
CA PRO A 244 -3.55 -4.77 -12.26
C PRO A 244 -2.83 -5.14 -13.55
N GLU A 245 -2.02 -4.21 -14.02
CA GLU A 245 -1.02 -4.46 -15.05
C GLU A 245 0.21 -5.11 -14.41
N LEU A 246 0.69 -6.20 -15.01
CA LEU A 246 1.96 -6.80 -14.62
C LEU A 246 3.12 -5.93 -15.11
N VAL A 247 3.91 -5.42 -14.18
CA VAL A 247 5.08 -4.59 -14.49
C VAL A 247 6.37 -5.31 -14.12
N THR A 248 7.43 -5.05 -14.90
CA THR A 248 8.75 -5.64 -14.70
C THR A 248 9.71 -4.72 -13.94
N LEU A 249 9.42 -3.41 -13.92
CA LEU A 249 10.15 -2.43 -13.12
C LEU A 249 9.47 -2.26 -11.77
N GLU A 250 10.25 -2.26 -10.69
CA GLU A 250 9.72 -2.00 -9.35
C GLU A 250 9.27 -0.53 -9.27
N PRO A 251 7.96 -0.27 -9.08
CA PRO A 251 7.45 1.10 -9.16
C PRO A 251 7.94 1.97 -8.00
N VAL A 252 8.17 1.34 -6.83
CA VAL A 252 8.62 1.98 -5.59
C VAL A 252 9.41 0.97 -4.77
N ALA A 253 10.40 1.44 -4.01
CA ALA A 253 11.07 0.61 -3.01
C ALA A 253 10.08 0.25 -1.89
N SER A 254 10.02 -1.02 -1.50
CA SER A 254 9.07 -1.51 -0.50
C SER A 254 9.65 -2.64 0.34
N ASP A 255 8.96 -2.99 1.43
CA ASP A 255 9.32 -4.10 2.32
C ASP A 255 9.31 -5.47 1.60
N ARG A 256 8.64 -5.57 0.44
CA ARG A 256 8.67 -6.74 -0.43
C ARG A 256 10.09 -7.24 -0.67
N ARG A 257 11.05 -6.32 -0.82
CA ARG A 257 12.45 -6.67 -1.09
C ARG A 257 13.06 -7.50 0.03
N ILE A 258 12.73 -7.22 1.29
CA ILE A 258 13.23 -7.97 2.46
C ILE A 258 12.78 -9.43 2.39
N PHE A 259 11.54 -9.68 1.95
CA PHE A 259 11.02 -11.03 1.71
C PHE A 259 11.68 -11.70 0.52
N TYR A 260 11.86 -10.97 -0.58
CA TYR A 260 12.54 -11.47 -1.77
C TYR A 260 13.99 -11.90 -1.46
N ASP A 261 14.73 -11.12 -0.67
CA ASP A 261 16.10 -11.43 -0.25
C ASP A 261 16.17 -12.68 0.67
N LYS A 262 15.03 -13.07 1.25
CA LYS A 262 14.85 -14.34 2.01
C LYS A 262 14.29 -15.47 1.15
N GLU A 263 14.30 -15.34 -0.16
CA GLU A 263 13.79 -16.31 -1.10
C GLU A 263 12.28 -16.63 -0.91
N ILE A 264 11.51 -15.65 -0.45
CA ILE A 264 10.05 -15.73 -0.32
C ILE A 264 9.44 -15.05 -1.54
N PRO A 265 8.60 -15.75 -2.34
CA PRO A 265 7.85 -15.11 -3.42
C PRO A 265 7.00 -13.95 -2.92
N ALA A 266 7.16 -12.77 -3.51
CA ALA A 266 6.50 -11.57 -3.04
C ALA A 266 5.98 -10.72 -4.20
N VAL A 267 4.77 -10.17 -4.04
CA VAL A 267 4.12 -9.27 -4.98
C VAL A 267 3.81 -7.93 -4.30
N LEU A 268 4.13 -6.84 -4.98
CA LEU A 268 3.70 -5.49 -4.63
C LEU A 268 2.49 -5.11 -5.48
N PHE A 269 1.42 -4.65 -4.83
CA PHE A 269 0.32 -3.96 -5.48
C PHE A 269 0.36 -2.48 -5.15
N THR A 270 0.26 -1.63 -6.18
CA THR A 270 0.37 -0.18 -6.05
C THR A 270 -0.32 0.53 -7.21
N THR A 271 -0.74 1.78 -7.00
CA THR A 271 -1.15 2.67 -8.09
C THR A 271 0.04 3.46 -8.68
N GLY A 272 1.25 3.22 -8.15
CA GLY A 272 2.48 3.83 -8.64
C GLY A 272 2.75 5.22 -8.09
N MET A 273 3.77 5.86 -8.66
CA MET A 273 4.19 7.20 -8.24
C MET A 273 3.16 8.27 -8.62
N TYR A 274 3.00 9.26 -7.78
CA TYR A 274 2.08 10.39 -7.93
C TYR A 274 2.78 11.71 -7.57
N PRO A 275 2.26 12.88 -8.05
CA PRO A 275 2.95 14.18 -7.90
C PRO A 275 3.15 14.64 -6.46
N GLU A 276 2.26 14.25 -5.55
CA GLU A 276 2.27 14.65 -4.14
C GLU A 276 3.14 13.75 -3.26
N TYR A 277 3.73 12.68 -3.80
CA TYR A 277 4.56 11.73 -3.07
C TYR A 277 5.64 12.44 -2.25
N ASN A 278 5.77 12.02 -0.98
CA ASN A 278 6.73 12.60 -0.03
C ASN A 278 6.62 14.13 0.12
N SER A 279 5.40 14.67 0.03
CA SER A 279 5.12 16.09 0.24
C SER A 279 4.03 16.33 1.27
N ASP A 280 3.91 17.58 1.76
CA ASP A 280 2.82 18.02 2.64
C ASP A 280 1.46 18.12 1.92
N ARG A 281 1.44 17.90 0.61
CA ARG A 281 0.22 17.87 -0.21
C ARG A 281 -0.37 16.46 -0.33
N ASP A 282 0.35 15.45 0.15
CA ASP A 282 -0.17 14.08 0.23
C ASP A 282 -1.21 13.98 1.37
N THR A 283 -2.40 14.46 1.08
CA THR A 283 -3.54 14.61 2.00
C THR A 283 -4.72 13.75 1.55
N PRO A 284 -5.70 13.45 2.43
CA PRO A 284 -6.89 12.66 2.05
C PRO A 284 -7.66 13.15 0.82
N SER A 285 -7.52 14.43 0.47
CA SER A 285 -8.22 15.03 -0.67
C SER A 285 -7.77 14.54 -2.04
N ILE A 286 -6.61 13.88 -2.13
CA ILE A 286 -6.12 13.31 -3.39
C ILE A 286 -6.56 11.86 -3.60
N LEU A 287 -7.22 11.24 -2.60
CA LEU A 287 -7.58 9.84 -2.63
C LEU A 287 -8.90 9.60 -3.34
N GLU A 288 -8.94 8.57 -4.15
CA GLU A 288 -10.08 8.09 -4.92
C GLU A 288 -10.64 6.81 -4.28
N TYR A 289 -11.48 6.97 -3.25
CA TYR A 289 -11.97 5.85 -2.44
C TYR A 289 -12.77 4.81 -3.20
N ASP A 290 -13.48 5.19 -4.27
CA ASP A 290 -14.16 4.22 -5.15
C ASP A 290 -13.15 3.36 -5.93
N GLY A 291 -11.98 3.92 -6.24
CA GLY A 291 -10.83 3.19 -6.80
C GLY A 291 -10.28 2.20 -5.78
N MET A 292 -10.03 2.66 -4.55
CA MET A 292 -9.55 1.83 -3.45
C MET A 292 -10.51 0.66 -3.16
N GLU A 293 -11.82 0.85 -3.27
CA GLU A 293 -12.81 -0.23 -3.11
C GLU A 293 -12.67 -1.29 -4.20
N ARG A 294 -12.51 -0.89 -5.46
CA ARG A 294 -12.28 -1.83 -6.57
C ARG A 294 -10.97 -2.61 -6.40
N GLU A 295 -9.91 -1.94 -5.93
CA GLU A 295 -8.63 -2.57 -5.61
C GLU A 295 -8.76 -3.53 -4.45
N LEU A 296 -9.47 -3.15 -3.37
CA LEU A 296 -9.75 -4.01 -2.22
C LEU A 296 -10.47 -5.30 -2.64
N GLU A 297 -11.50 -5.20 -3.50
CA GLU A 297 -12.22 -6.38 -4.00
C GLU A 297 -11.29 -7.29 -4.83
N TYR A 298 -10.45 -6.72 -5.71
CA TYR A 298 -9.45 -7.48 -6.44
C TYR A 298 -8.45 -8.17 -5.49
N LEU A 299 -7.91 -7.43 -4.52
CA LEU A 299 -6.94 -7.93 -3.55
C LEU A 299 -7.52 -9.05 -2.68
N TYR A 300 -8.80 -8.95 -2.32
CA TYR A 300 -9.50 -10.03 -1.63
C TYR A 300 -9.56 -11.30 -2.49
N ASN A 301 -9.95 -11.20 -3.75
CA ASN A 301 -10.02 -12.33 -4.67
C ASN A 301 -8.63 -12.93 -4.95
N PHE A 302 -7.62 -12.10 -5.12
CA PHE A 302 -6.23 -12.52 -5.27
C PHE A 302 -5.72 -13.24 -4.02
N SER A 303 -5.99 -12.68 -2.84
CA SER A 303 -5.60 -13.29 -1.56
C SER A 303 -6.24 -14.66 -1.37
N LEU A 304 -7.54 -14.82 -1.67
CA LEU A 304 -8.22 -16.11 -1.62
C LEU A 304 -7.59 -17.12 -2.60
N ALA A 305 -7.25 -16.68 -3.81
CA ALA A 305 -6.62 -17.54 -4.80
C ALA A 305 -5.22 -18.00 -4.33
N LEU A 306 -4.43 -17.10 -3.75
CA LEU A 306 -3.08 -17.41 -3.23
C LEU A 306 -3.14 -18.32 -1.99
N VAL A 307 -4.00 -18.01 -1.02
CA VAL A 307 -4.16 -18.77 0.24
C VAL A 307 -4.61 -20.20 -0.03
N ASN A 308 -5.42 -20.41 -1.07
CA ASN A 308 -6.02 -21.71 -1.41
C ASN A 308 -5.28 -22.47 -2.53
N GLY A 309 -4.41 -21.78 -3.25
CA GLY A 309 -3.68 -22.31 -4.40
C GLY A 309 -2.44 -23.14 -4.06
N GLY A 310 -1.66 -23.49 -5.08
CA GLY A 310 -0.33 -24.08 -4.92
C GLY A 310 0.64 -23.07 -4.24
N LYS A 311 1.71 -23.60 -3.65
CA LYS A 311 2.80 -22.76 -3.17
C LYS A 311 3.54 -22.20 -4.39
N PRO A 312 3.67 -20.86 -4.54
CA PRO A 312 4.56 -20.30 -5.55
C PRO A 312 6.02 -20.71 -5.26
N GLU A 313 6.76 -21.12 -6.27
CA GLU A 313 8.18 -21.36 -6.14
C GLU A 313 8.96 -20.06 -6.25
N PHE A 314 9.90 -19.83 -5.33
CA PHE A 314 10.82 -18.72 -5.47
C PHE A 314 11.75 -18.97 -6.67
N ARG A 315 11.87 -17.95 -7.51
CA ARG A 315 12.84 -17.93 -8.60
C ARG A 315 13.51 -16.55 -8.60
N LYS A 316 14.81 -16.57 -8.46
CA LYS A 316 15.59 -15.36 -8.56
C LYS A 316 15.46 -14.82 -9.99
N ASP A 317 15.25 -13.54 -10.13
CA ASP A 317 15.26 -12.86 -11.43
C ASP A 317 16.72 -12.82 -11.94
N GLU A 318 17.21 -13.96 -12.46
CA GLU A 318 18.58 -14.10 -12.96
C GLU A 318 18.86 -13.22 -14.16
N GLU A 319 17.82 -12.88 -14.93
CA GLU A 319 17.97 -12.03 -16.12
C GLU A 319 17.95 -10.54 -15.78
N GLY A 320 17.71 -10.17 -14.50
CA GLY A 320 17.66 -8.78 -14.07
C GLY A 320 16.70 -7.95 -14.93
N ARG A 321 15.57 -8.54 -15.36
CA ARG A 321 14.60 -7.87 -16.25
C ARG A 321 14.05 -6.63 -15.62
N SER A 322 13.94 -6.63 -14.30
CA SER A 322 13.64 -5.45 -13.50
C SER A 322 14.79 -4.44 -13.39
N ARG A 323 16.01 -4.81 -13.84
CA ARG A 323 17.22 -3.96 -13.79
C ARG A 323 17.71 -3.55 -15.17
N ARG A 324 17.06 -3.91 -16.24
CA ARG A 324 17.56 -3.79 -17.63
C ARG A 324 17.63 -2.39 -18.22
N LEU A 325 17.40 -1.37 -17.45
CA LEU A 325 17.77 -0.02 -17.87
C LEU A 325 19.17 0.38 -17.36
N LEU A 326 19.80 -0.46 -16.54
CA LEU A 326 21.13 -0.18 -16.03
C LEU A 326 22.13 -1.07 -16.79
N GLU A 327 23.14 -0.46 -17.40
CA GLU A 327 24.31 -1.18 -17.87
C GLU A 327 24.95 -1.98 -16.72
N PRO A 328 25.70 -3.08 -16.99
CA PRO A 328 26.20 -3.98 -15.95
C PRO A 328 26.95 -3.32 -14.80
N ASP A 329 27.51 -2.13 -15.04
CA ASP A 329 28.33 -1.37 -14.10
C ASP A 329 27.55 -0.24 -13.39
N VAL A 330 26.23 -0.13 -13.61
CA VAL A 330 25.41 0.90 -12.98
C VAL A 330 24.71 0.33 -11.73
N ILE A 331 24.98 0.94 -10.59
CA ILE A 331 24.36 0.60 -9.31
C ILE A 331 23.10 1.44 -9.14
N SER A 332 21.99 0.83 -8.71
CA SER A 332 20.78 1.59 -8.39
C SER A 332 21.06 2.63 -7.30
N PHE A 333 20.46 3.81 -7.42
CA PHE A 333 20.56 4.88 -6.41
C PHE A 333 20.26 4.37 -4.99
N TYR A 334 19.32 3.42 -4.86
CA TYR A 334 18.92 2.86 -3.57
C TYR A 334 19.86 1.76 -3.07
N ASP A 335 20.70 1.19 -3.94
CA ASP A 335 21.66 0.14 -3.62
C ASP A 335 23.08 0.68 -3.35
N CYS A 336 23.27 1.99 -3.45
CA CYS A 336 24.55 2.62 -3.13
C CYS A 336 24.80 2.64 -1.62
N ASP A 337 25.99 2.23 -1.18
CA ASP A 337 26.46 2.38 0.20
C ASP A 337 26.47 3.85 0.65
N VAL A 338 26.87 4.72 -0.29
CA VAL A 338 26.80 6.18 -0.12
C VAL A 338 25.99 6.74 -1.28
N ARG A 339 24.81 7.23 -1.00
CA ARG A 339 23.91 7.78 -2.02
C ARG A 339 24.49 9.09 -2.61
N PRO A 340 24.40 9.26 -3.94
CA PRO A 340 24.74 10.52 -4.57
C PRO A 340 23.93 11.67 -3.97
N THR A 341 24.57 12.81 -3.79
CA THR A 341 23.93 14.04 -3.31
C THR A 341 23.97 15.09 -4.40
N PHE A 342 22.85 15.81 -4.58
CA PHE A 342 22.79 16.92 -5.53
C PHE A 342 22.77 18.25 -4.76
N PHE A 343 23.77 19.09 -4.98
CA PHE A 343 23.99 20.33 -4.23
C PHE A 343 23.96 20.15 -2.69
N ARG A 344 24.56 19.07 -2.20
CA ARG A 344 24.59 18.68 -0.78
C ARG A 344 23.20 18.29 -0.21
N SER A 345 22.24 18.03 -1.05
CA SER A 345 20.95 17.45 -0.66
C SER A 345 20.93 15.98 -1.01
N SER A 346 20.48 15.16 -0.08
CA SER A 346 20.17 13.74 -0.29
C SER A 346 18.77 13.52 -0.90
N ASP A 347 17.99 14.60 -1.13
CA ASP A 347 16.69 14.52 -1.78
C ASP A 347 16.86 14.50 -3.31
N PRO A 348 16.58 13.38 -3.99
CA PRO A 348 16.64 13.30 -5.45
C PRO A 348 15.67 14.27 -6.14
N ALA A 349 14.60 14.70 -5.45
CA ALA A 349 13.66 15.69 -5.97
C ALA A 349 14.33 17.08 -6.19
N GLU A 350 15.42 17.40 -5.51
CA GLU A 350 16.14 18.67 -5.73
C GLU A 350 16.78 18.72 -7.12
N PHE A 351 17.26 17.60 -7.64
CA PHE A 351 17.75 17.52 -9.02
C PHE A 351 16.63 17.82 -10.02
N LEU A 352 15.46 17.20 -9.83
CA LEU A 352 14.29 17.42 -10.69
C LEU A 352 13.86 18.90 -10.64
N LYS A 353 13.73 19.49 -9.45
CA LYS A 353 13.27 20.87 -9.26
C LYS A 353 14.23 21.89 -9.84
N ARG A 354 15.53 21.72 -9.62
CA ARG A 354 16.54 22.76 -9.98
C ARG A 354 17.09 22.61 -11.39
N TRP A 355 17.07 21.40 -11.95
CA TRP A 355 17.60 21.14 -13.26
C TRP A 355 16.56 20.70 -14.27
N VAL A 356 15.85 19.61 -14.00
CA VAL A 356 14.96 19.04 -15.00
C VAL A 356 13.82 20.01 -15.30
N TYR A 357 13.09 20.48 -14.28
CA TYR A 357 11.94 21.39 -14.49
C TYR A 357 12.33 22.78 -14.98
N VAL A 358 13.55 23.26 -14.72
CA VAL A 358 14.00 24.56 -15.20
C VAL A 358 14.33 24.53 -16.69
N TYR A 359 14.84 23.39 -17.19
CA TYR A 359 15.27 23.25 -18.59
C TYR A 359 14.26 22.45 -19.44
N LEU A 360 13.33 21.73 -18.83
CA LEU A 360 12.30 21.00 -19.53
C LEU A 360 11.37 21.99 -20.26
N ARG A 361 11.36 21.94 -21.58
CA ARG A 361 10.41 22.69 -22.41
C ARG A 361 9.40 21.72 -22.98
N TYR A 362 8.15 21.93 -22.65
CA TYR A 362 7.07 21.18 -23.25
C TYR A 362 6.96 21.52 -24.75
N PRO A 363 6.95 20.53 -25.67
CA PRO A 363 6.83 20.82 -27.09
C PRO A 363 5.55 21.61 -27.39
N GLN A 364 5.67 22.69 -28.21
CA GLN A 364 4.52 23.54 -28.51
C GLN A 364 3.39 22.75 -29.18
N SER A 365 3.74 21.81 -30.05
CA SER A 365 2.76 20.92 -30.71
C SER A 365 1.93 20.11 -29.70
N ALA A 366 2.53 19.63 -28.64
CA ALA A 366 1.82 18.91 -27.58
C ALA A 366 0.89 19.82 -26.76
N VAL A 367 1.30 21.10 -26.56
CA VAL A 367 0.44 22.12 -25.93
C VAL A 367 -0.76 22.41 -26.81
N ASP A 368 -0.54 22.61 -28.11
CA ASP A 368 -1.59 22.96 -29.09
C ASP A 368 -2.60 21.81 -29.29
N GLU A 369 -2.15 20.58 -29.17
CA GLU A 369 -2.98 19.37 -29.27
C GLU A 369 -3.58 18.92 -27.94
N GLY A 370 -3.28 19.62 -26.82
CA GLY A 370 -3.75 19.27 -25.48
C GLY A 370 -3.24 17.91 -24.98
N VAL A 371 -2.13 17.43 -25.53
CA VAL A 371 -1.52 16.15 -25.14
C VAL A 371 -0.92 16.28 -23.77
N GLN A 372 -1.41 15.50 -22.82
CA GLN A 372 -0.86 15.37 -21.47
C GLN A 372 -0.46 13.91 -21.22
N GLY A 373 0.61 13.70 -20.49
CA GLY A 373 1.07 12.35 -20.19
C GLY A 373 2.19 12.34 -19.18
N ARG A 374 2.44 11.17 -18.60
CA ARG A 374 3.59 10.92 -17.71
C ARG A 374 4.77 10.48 -18.58
N VAL A 375 5.92 11.09 -18.36
CA VAL A 375 7.18 10.65 -18.94
C VAL A 375 8.04 10.09 -17.81
N LEU A 376 8.42 8.81 -17.91
CA LEU A 376 9.42 8.21 -17.04
C LEU A 376 10.80 8.52 -17.63
N VAL A 377 11.70 9.09 -16.83
CA VAL A 377 13.06 9.42 -17.25
C VAL A 377 14.01 8.76 -16.28
N ASP A 378 14.83 7.83 -16.81
CA ASP A 378 15.94 7.26 -16.08
C ASP A 378 17.22 8.04 -16.44
N PHE A 379 18.07 8.26 -15.46
CA PHE A 379 19.36 8.89 -15.69
C PHE A 379 20.45 8.20 -14.86
N VAL A 380 21.64 8.19 -15.40
CA VAL A 380 22.83 7.63 -14.76
C VAL A 380 23.76 8.77 -14.37
N ILE A 381 24.23 8.75 -13.12
CA ILE A 381 25.28 9.65 -12.64
C ILE A 381 26.60 8.93 -12.87
N ASP A 382 27.47 9.50 -13.69
CA ASP A 382 28.78 8.95 -13.96
C ASP A 382 29.80 9.36 -12.87
N GLU A 383 31.03 8.86 -12.98
CA GLU A 383 32.14 9.16 -12.05
C GLU A 383 32.48 10.65 -11.93
N LYS A 384 31.95 11.47 -12.80
CA LYS A 384 32.20 12.92 -12.83
C LYS A 384 31.02 13.71 -12.21
N GLY A 385 29.93 13.07 -11.95
CA GLY A 385 28.70 13.64 -11.36
C GLY A 385 27.81 14.28 -12.41
#